data_d4694c1fb99db7281d06573b7265eb3d
#
_entry.id   d4694c1fb99db7281d06573b7265eb3d
#
_cell.length_a   1.000
_cell.length_b   1.000
_cell.length_c   1.000
_cell.angle_alpha   90.00
_cell.angle_beta   90.00
_cell.angle_gamma   90.00
#
_symmetry.space_group_name_H-M   'P 1'
#
loop_
_entity.id
_entity.type
_entity.pdbx_description
1 polymer ?
#
loop_
_entity_poly.entity_id
_entity_poly.type
_entity_poly.pdbx_seq_one_letter_code
_entity_poly.pdbx_strand_id
1 'polypeptide(L)'
;MEKIKIITLCGSLKYIEKMWEVAEKLSLEKGYAVIGVNPHVIGRPLTEDEISTMKRLHKEKIAISDGIFVVNVDGYIGNSVKEEIAFAKSLNKEILYLENPPSDDEKD
;
A
#
# COMPACT_ATOMS: atom_id res chain seq x y z
N MET A 1 22.02 -0.02 -17.10
CA MET A 1 20.81 -0.77 -16.67
C MET A 1 19.94 0.15 -15.84
N GLU A 2 18.67 0.21 -16.17
CA GLU A 2 17.76 1.06 -15.41
C GLU A 2 17.52 0.49 -14.02
N LYS A 3 17.36 1.38 -13.06
CA LYS A 3 17.03 0.98 -11.71
C LYS A 3 15.60 0.47 -11.66
N ILE A 4 15.40 -0.69 -11.04
CA ILE A 4 14.06 -1.22 -10.82
C ILE A 4 13.42 -0.47 -9.67
N LYS A 5 12.21 0.05 -9.91
CA LYS A 5 11.46 0.76 -8.88
C LYS A 5 10.80 -0.23 -7.93
N ILE A 6 10.93 0.00 -6.63
CA ILE A 6 10.31 -0.84 -5.59
C ILE A 6 9.07 -0.13 -5.09
N ILE A 7 7.93 -0.80 -5.17
CA ILE A 7 6.62 -0.23 -4.82
C ILE A 7 5.94 -1.12 -3.78
N THR A 8 5.52 -0.52 -2.68
CA THR A 8 4.76 -1.23 -1.64
C THR A 8 3.28 -0.97 -1.83
N LEU A 9 2.47 -2.02 -1.81
CA LEU A 9 1.01 -1.88 -1.91
C LEU A 9 0.42 -1.47 -0.57
N CYS A 10 -0.54 -0.56 -0.61
CA CYS A 10 -1.32 -0.13 0.55
C CYS A 10 -2.79 -0.28 0.21
N GLY A 11 -3.57 -0.88 1.08
CA GLY A 11 -4.99 -1.07 0.84
C GLY A 11 -5.63 -1.89 1.94
N SER A 12 -6.96 -1.94 1.92
CA SER A 12 -7.71 -2.74 2.87
C SER A 12 -7.62 -4.23 2.51
N LEU A 13 -7.42 -5.08 3.52
CA LEU A 13 -7.36 -6.52 3.32
C LEU A 13 -8.65 -7.11 2.73
N LYS A 14 -9.77 -6.40 2.84
CA LYS A 14 -11.00 -6.86 2.20
C LYS A 14 -10.89 -6.87 0.67
N TYR A 15 -9.90 -6.18 0.12
CA TYR A 15 -9.65 -6.16 -1.32
C TYR A 15 -8.36 -6.90 -1.68
N ILE A 16 -8.01 -7.92 -0.90
CA ILE A 16 -6.72 -8.62 -1.08
C ILE A 16 -6.56 -9.21 -2.49
N GLU A 17 -7.64 -9.74 -3.06
CA GLU A 17 -7.57 -10.31 -4.41
C GLU A 17 -7.27 -9.23 -5.44
N LYS A 18 -7.84 -8.05 -5.28
CA LYS A 18 -7.54 -6.92 -6.15
C LYS A 18 -6.10 -6.48 -5.99
N MET A 19 -5.58 -6.55 -4.77
CA MET A 19 -4.18 -6.21 -4.53
C MET A 19 -3.25 -7.20 -5.24
N TRP A 20 -3.57 -8.47 -5.25
CA TRP A 20 -2.79 -9.47 -5.99
C TRP A 20 -2.83 -9.20 -7.50
N GLU A 21 -4.00 -8.86 -8.03
CA GLU A 21 -4.16 -8.51 -9.44
C GLU A 21 -3.31 -7.29 -9.80
N VAL A 22 -3.36 -6.25 -8.96
CA VAL A 22 -2.57 -5.03 -9.16
C VAL A 22 -1.08 -5.35 -9.11
N ALA A 23 -0.66 -6.18 -8.15
CA ALA A 23 0.75 -6.58 -8.04
C ALA A 23 1.25 -7.24 -9.33
N GLU A 24 0.45 -8.14 -9.88
CA GLU A 24 0.83 -8.82 -11.11
C GLU A 24 0.92 -7.85 -12.28
N LYS A 25 -0.06 -6.94 -12.40
CA LYS A 25 -0.04 -5.95 -13.48
C LYS A 25 1.15 -5.01 -13.38
N LEU A 26 1.45 -4.51 -12.19
CA LEU A 26 2.59 -3.62 -12.01
C LEU A 26 3.90 -4.33 -12.33
N SER A 27 3.99 -5.60 -11.96
CA SER A 27 5.20 -6.39 -12.25
C SER A 27 5.37 -6.62 -13.75
N LEU A 28 4.33 -7.07 -14.41
CA LEU A 28 4.41 -7.45 -15.82
C LEU A 28 4.40 -6.26 -16.77
N GLU A 29 3.61 -5.23 -16.48
CA GLU A 29 3.47 -4.08 -17.38
C GLU A 29 4.47 -2.97 -17.11
N LYS A 30 4.86 -2.78 -15.86
CA LYS A 30 5.76 -1.70 -15.49
C LYS A 30 7.15 -2.18 -15.09
N GLY A 31 7.32 -3.47 -14.83
CA GLY A 31 8.59 -3.98 -14.37
C GLY A 31 8.96 -3.55 -12.97
N TYR A 32 7.97 -3.26 -12.13
CA TYR A 32 8.22 -2.87 -10.74
C TYR A 32 8.42 -4.08 -9.84
N ALA A 33 9.26 -3.94 -8.83
CA ALA A 33 9.36 -4.93 -7.76
C ALA A 33 8.30 -4.57 -6.71
N VAL A 34 7.29 -5.40 -6.56
CA VAL A 34 6.14 -5.08 -5.73
C VAL A 34 6.22 -5.80 -4.39
N ILE A 35 6.09 -5.04 -3.31
CA ILE A 35 5.98 -5.58 -1.96
C ILE A 35 4.51 -5.52 -1.56
N GLY A 36 3.92 -6.68 -1.32
CA GLY A 36 2.51 -6.76 -0.95
C GLY A 36 2.30 -6.91 0.54
N VAL A 37 1.04 -7.13 0.93
CA VAL A 37 0.67 -7.43 2.31
C VAL A 37 0.46 -8.92 2.45
N ASN A 38 0.75 -9.45 3.64
CA ASN A 38 0.49 -10.86 3.91
C ASN A 38 -0.95 -11.02 4.37
N PRO A 39 -1.71 -11.96 3.79
CA PRO A 39 -3.05 -12.20 4.28
C PRO A 39 -3.00 -12.81 5.68
N HIS A 40 -4.05 -12.57 6.45
CA HIS A 40 -4.16 -13.16 7.79
C HIS A 40 -4.64 -14.60 7.64
N VAL A 41 -3.77 -15.57 7.98
CA VAL A 41 -4.08 -16.99 7.83
C VAL A 41 -3.97 -17.78 9.13
N ILE A 42 -3.55 -17.14 10.23
CA ILE A 42 -3.55 -17.77 11.54
C ILE A 42 -5.00 -17.89 12.01
N GLY A 43 -5.42 -19.05 12.44
CA GLY A 43 -6.82 -19.32 12.77
C GLY A 43 -7.31 -18.69 14.08
N ARG A 44 -6.84 -17.51 14.44
CA ARG A 44 -7.24 -16.77 15.65
C ARG A 44 -7.07 -15.27 15.43
N PRO A 45 -7.75 -14.43 16.22
CA PRO A 45 -7.52 -12.98 16.14
C PRO A 45 -6.09 -12.64 16.55
N LEU A 46 -5.55 -11.57 15.97
CA LEU A 46 -4.23 -11.05 16.35
C LEU A 46 -4.35 -10.30 17.68
N THR A 47 -3.30 -10.37 18.48
CA THR A 47 -3.20 -9.57 19.70
C THR A 47 -2.89 -8.11 19.32
N GLU A 48 -3.07 -7.19 20.27
CA GLU A 48 -2.74 -5.79 20.07
C GLU A 48 -1.26 -5.62 19.71
N ASP A 49 -0.38 -6.37 20.38
CA ASP A 49 1.06 -6.32 20.09
C ASP A 49 1.37 -6.81 18.68
N GLU A 50 0.68 -7.87 18.24
CA GLU A 50 0.85 -8.39 16.88
C GLU A 50 0.38 -7.37 15.84
N ILE A 51 -0.77 -6.74 16.08
CA ILE A 51 -1.28 -5.70 15.18
C ILE A 51 -0.30 -4.53 15.10
N SER A 52 0.23 -4.10 16.25
CA SER A 52 1.20 -3.01 16.32
C SER A 52 2.48 -3.38 15.56
N THR A 53 2.93 -4.62 15.71
CA THR A 53 4.10 -5.12 14.99
C THR A 53 3.87 -5.09 13.48
N MET A 54 2.71 -5.58 13.03
CA MET A 54 2.40 -5.59 11.60
C MET A 54 2.37 -4.17 11.00
N LYS A 55 1.82 -3.21 11.75
CA LYS A 55 1.81 -1.82 11.31
C LYS A 55 3.23 -1.27 11.18
N ARG A 56 4.08 -1.56 12.15
CA ARG A 56 5.48 -1.10 12.12
C ARG A 56 6.24 -1.71 10.95
N LEU A 57 6.02 -3.00 10.70
CA LEU A 57 6.67 -3.69 9.58
C LEU A 57 6.20 -3.13 8.25
N HIS A 58 4.92 -2.79 8.13
CA HIS A 58 4.42 -2.20 6.90
C HIS A 58 5.03 -0.82 6.64
N LYS A 59 5.21 -0.03 7.68
CA LYS A 59 5.90 1.25 7.55
C LYS A 59 7.35 1.05 7.10
N GLU A 60 8.01 0.02 7.57
CA GLU A 60 9.37 -0.28 7.13
C GLU A 60 9.39 -0.64 5.64
N LYS A 61 8.40 -1.41 5.18
CA LYS A 61 8.27 -1.70 3.75
C LYS A 61 8.15 -0.42 2.93
N ILE A 62 7.35 0.53 3.40
CA ILE A 62 7.20 1.83 2.75
C ILE A 62 8.53 2.58 2.75
N ALA A 63 9.24 2.58 3.88
CA ALA A 63 10.49 3.31 4.01
C ALA A 63 11.58 2.82 3.05
N ILE A 64 11.63 1.52 2.78
CA ILE A 64 12.64 0.96 1.87
C ILE A 64 12.21 1.03 0.40
N SER A 65 10.98 1.43 0.14
CA SER A 65 10.44 1.49 -1.22
C SER A 65 10.69 2.84 -1.87
N ASP A 66 10.61 2.88 -3.20
CA ASP A 66 10.64 4.14 -3.94
C ASP A 66 9.30 4.85 -3.87
N GLY A 67 8.23 4.09 -3.71
CA GLY A 67 6.89 4.64 -3.61
C GLY A 67 5.89 3.62 -3.10
N ILE A 68 4.64 4.05 -3.01
CA ILE A 68 3.52 3.17 -2.65
C ILE A 68 2.48 3.21 -3.77
N PHE A 69 1.70 2.15 -3.85
CA PHE A 69 0.54 2.09 -4.73
C PHE A 69 -0.68 1.82 -3.86
N VAL A 70 -1.60 2.78 -3.83
CA VAL A 70 -2.82 2.71 -3.01
C VAL A 70 -3.90 2.01 -3.82
N VAL A 71 -4.35 0.86 -3.32
CA VAL A 71 -5.41 0.09 -3.97
C VAL A 71 -6.75 0.55 -3.40
N ASN A 72 -7.26 1.65 -3.94
CA ASN A 72 -8.47 2.32 -3.46
C ASN A 72 -9.67 1.97 -4.32
N VAL A 73 -10.17 0.74 -4.17
CA VAL A 73 -11.33 0.25 -4.90
C VAL A 73 -12.54 1.13 -4.60
N ASP A 74 -13.19 1.64 -5.64
CA ASP A 74 -14.32 2.57 -5.53
C ASP A 74 -13.97 3.82 -4.72
N GLY A 75 -12.70 4.17 -4.72
CA GLY A 75 -12.21 5.35 -3.99
C GLY A 75 -12.05 5.15 -2.49
N TYR A 76 -12.31 3.93 -1.99
CA TYR A 76 -12.25 3.68 -0.54
C TYR A 76 -10.81 3.73 -0.02
N ILE A 77 -10.59 4.57 1.00
CA ILE A 77 -9.34 4.67 1.72
C ILE A 77 -9.66 4.66 3.21
N GLY A 78 -9.32 3.56 3.89
CA GLY A 78 -9.56 3.44 5.32
C GLY A 78 -8.54 4.23 6.14
N ASN A 79 -8.75 4.28 7.46
CA ASN A 79 -7.89 5.07 8.35
C ASN A 79 -6.44 4.60 8.35
N SER A 80 -6.22 3.28 8.34
CA SER A 80 -4.84 2.75 8.31
C SER A 80 -4.12 3.17 7.04
N VAL A 81 -4.82 3.14 5.91
CA VAL A 81 -4.22 3.51 4.63
C VAL A 81 -3.95 5.01 4.58
N LYS A 82 -4.82 5.83 5.19
CA LYS A 82 -4.58 7.27 5.29
C LYS A 82 -3.30 7.56 6.06
N GLU A 83 -3.06 6.82 7.14
CA GLU A 83 -1.83 6.96 7.91
C GLU A 83 -0.60 6.56 7.09
N GLU A 84 -0.72 5.49 6.30
CA GLU A 84 0.36 5.03 5.43
C GLU A 84 0.68 6.04 4.34
N ILE A 85 -0.35 6.66 3.76
CA ILE A 85 -0.16 7.71 2.76
C ILE A 85 0.57 8.91 3.39
N ALA A 86 0.13 9.34 4.58
CA ALA A 86 0.79 10.44 5.28
C ALA A 86 2.24 10.12 5.59
N PHE A 87 2.53 8.89 6.02
CA PHE A 87 3.89 8.46 6.29
C PHE A 87 4.75 8.49 5.03
N ALA A 88 4.22 7.96 3.91
CA ALA A 88 4.94 7.97 2.64
C ALA A 88 5.23 9.41 2.18
N LYS A 89 4.25 10.31 2.33
CA LYS A 89 4.45 11.72 2.00
C LYS A 89 5.56 12.35 2.85
N SER A 90 5.60 12.01 4.13
CA SER A 90 6.63 12.55 5.02
C SER A 90 8.03 12.13 4.61
N LEU A 91 8.17 11.03 3.90
CA LEU A 91 9.44 10.53 3.39
C LEU A 91 9.68 10.89 1.92
N ASN A 92 8.82 11.74 1.36
CA ASN A 92 8.89 12.16 -0.05
C ASN A 92 8.84 10.98 -1.03
N LYS A 93 8.06 9.94 -0.68
CA LYS A 93 7.87 8.80 -1.56
C LYS A 93 6.85 9.13 -2.64
N GLU A 94 6.97 8.49 -3.80
CA GLU A 94 5.97 8.58 -4.86
C GLU A 94 4.69 7.89 -4.39
N ILE A 95 3.53 8.48 -4.71
CA ILE A 95 2.24 7.90 -4.34
C ILE A 95 1.40 7.71 -5.58
N LEU A 96 1.13 6.43 -5.88
CA LEU A 96 0.31 6.05 -7.02
C LEU A 96 -1.02 5.52 -6.50
N TYR A 97 -2.05 5.59 -7.32
CA TYR A 97 -3.40 5.17 -6.94
C TYR A 97 -4.02 4.29 -8.01
N LEU A 98 -4.84 3.33 -7.59
CA LEU A 98 -5.64 2.54 -8.52
C LEU A 98 -6.69 3.43 -9.18
N GLU A 99 -7.37 4.27 -8.38
CA GLU A 99 -8.34 5.23 -8.85
C GLU A 99 -7.90 6.62 -8.42
N ASN A 100 -8.04 7.59 -9.30
CA ASN A 100 -7.60 8.94 -8.98
C ASN A 100 -8.35 9.48 -7.76
N PRO A 101 -7.63 9.90 -6.71
CA PRO A 101 -8.28 10.50 -5.54
C PRO A 101 -8.76 11.91 -5.87
N PRO A 102 -9.70 12.46 -5.08
CA PRO A 102 -10.06 13.87 -5.23
C PRO A 102 -8.82 14.74 -5.06
N SER A 103 -8.73 15.84 -5.81
CA SER A 103 -7.65 16.80 -5.65
C SER A 103 -7.81 17.53 -4.31
N ASP A 104 -6.72 18.13 -3.83
CA ASP A 104 -6.78 18.90 -2.59
C ASP A 104 -7.76 20.06 -2.69
N ASP A 105 -7.95 20.61 -3.90
CA ASP A 105 -8.89 21.71 -4.14
C ASP A 105 -10.35 21.27 -3.96
N GLU A 106 -10.63 19.98 -4.03
CA GLU A 106 -11.98 19.43 -3.89
C GLU A 106 -12.30 19.04 -2.46
N LYS A 107 -11.35 19.16 -1.55
CA LYS A 107 -11.54 18.85 -0.14
C LYS A 107 -11.95 20.09 0.64
N ASP A 108 -13.12 20.09 1.12
CA ASP A 108 -13.60 21.19 1.97
C ASP A 108 -14.06 20.68 3.31
#